data_92387cc2d1ef623a3f148e7b4248a0be
#
_entry.id   92387cc2d1ef623a3f148e7b4248a0be
#
_cell.length_a   1.000
_cell.length_b   1.000
_cell.length_c   1.000
_cell.angle_alpha   90.00
_cell.angle_beta   90.00
_cell.angle_gamma   90.00
#
_symmetry.space_group_name_H-M   'P 1'
#
loop_
_entity.id
_entity.type
_entity.pdbx_description
1 polymer ?
#
loop_
_entity_poly.entity_id
_entity_poly.type
_entity_poly.pdbx_seq_one_letter_code
_entity_poly.pdbx_strand_id
1 'polypeptide(L)'
;MRTAPEGLWFIVGAWAVALGLILAALRFDSRLLWIACVLWVVLAVWVVAFFRDPARSGQRGDRLILAPADGKVVSMVETDEPAFLAGRSCRLSIFMNVFDVHVNRYPTQGTVAYRHYNPGKFGHAGSEKSSLDNEQSSVGLTTSRGKVLIRQIAGLIARRIVTDDKVGTQVQQGARLGMIRFGSRVDLFLPCDRVRFLVKPGDTTKAGMTVVAEWI
;
A
#
# COMPACT_ATOMS: atom_id res chain seq x y z
N MET A 1 9.79 0.71 -16.78
CA MET A 1 9.13 0.49 -15.47
C MET A 1 9.21 1.81 -14.72
N ARG A 2 8.09 2.35 -14.21
CA ARG A 2 8.11 3.56 -13.40
C ARG A 2 8.49 3.21 -11.96
N THR A 3 9.17 4.12 -11.27
CA THR A 3 9.47 4.02 -9.85
C THR A 3 8.73 5.09 -9.07
N ALA A 4 8.32 4.77 -7.86
CA ALA A 4 7.70 5.74 -6.95
C ALA A 4 8.73 6.82 -6.57
N PRO A 5 8.35 8.11 -6.57
CA PRO A 5 9.28 9.21 -6.30
C PRO A 5 9.94 9.12 -4.92
N GLU A 6 9.27 8.51 -3.96
CA GLU A 6 9.79 8.27 -2.61
C GLU A 6 11.00 7.33 -2.58
N GLY A 7 11.21 6.56 -3.64
CA GLY A 7 12.33 5.63 -3.78
C GLY A 7 13.61 6.27 -4.30
N LEU A 8 13.54 7.46 -4.91
CA LEU A 8 14.66 8.04 -5.66
C LEU A 8 15.95 8.10 -4.83
N TRP A 9 15.90 8.67 -3.64
CA TRP A 9 17.10 8.81 -2.80
C TRP A 9 17.62 7.46 -2.28
N PHE A 10 16.75 6.50 -2.03
CA PHE A 10 17.16 5.13 -1.65
C PHE A 10 17.84 4.41 -2.81
N ILE A 11 17.32 4.55 -4.02
CA ILE A 11 17.89 3.95 -5.23
C ILE A 11 19.26 4.60 -5.51
N VAL A 12 19.34 5.92 -5.53
CA VAL A 12 20.61 6.64 -5.77
C VAL A 12 21.65 6.27 -4.72
N GLY A 13 21.28 6.28 -3.43
CA GLY A 13 22.18 5.89 -2.34
C GLY A 13 22.67 4.45 -2.44
N ALA A 14 21.76 3.50 -2.74
CA ALA A 14 22.12 2.08 -2.89
C ALA A 14 23.14 1.88 -4.03
N TRP A 15 22.92 2.51 -5.18
CA TRP A 15 23.84 2.41 -6.32
C TRP A 15 25.14 3.18 -6.12
N ALA A 16 25.14 4.31 -5.41
CA ALA A 16 26.37 5.02 -5.03
C ALA A 16 27.28 4.15 -4.14
N VAL A 17 26.69 3.45 -3.15
CA VAL A 17 27.45 2.51 -2.32
C VAL A 17 27.93 1.30 -3.14
N ALA A 18 27.13 0.78 -4.05
CA ALA A 18 27.55 -0.31 -4.97
C ALA A 18 28.79 0.12 -5.78
N LEU A 19 28.76 1.32 -6.36
CA LEU A 19 29.89 1.88 -7.08
C LEU A 19 31.14 2.00 -6.21
N GLY A 20 30.99 2.52 -4.99
CA GLY A 20 32.09 2.64 -4.02
C GLY A 20 32.72 1.28 -3.68
N LEU A 21 31.87 0.25 -3.46
CA LEU A 21 32.35 -1.13 -3.21
C LEU A 21 33.08 -1.71 -4.41
N ILE A 22 32.58 -1.49 -5.63
CA ILE A 22 33.25 -1.93 -6.87
C ILE A 22 34.65 -1.28 -6.99
N LEU A 23 34.73 0.03 -6.82
CA LEU A 23 36.01 0.76 -6.89
C LEU A 23 36.99 0.29 -5.81
N ALA A 24 36.51 0.05 -4.58
CA ALA A 24 37.32 -0.52 -3.50
C ALA A 24 37.79 -1.94 -3.83
N ALA A 25 36.92 -2.80 -4.35
CA ALA A 25 37.27 -4.18 -4.73
C ALA A 25 38.35 -4.20 -5.81
N LEU A 26 38.23 -3.32 -6.81
CA LEU A 26 39.23 -3.15 -7.86
C LEU A 26 40.57 -2.61 -7.33
N ARG A 27 40.53 -1.69 -6.34
CA ARG A 27 41.74 -1.05 -5.78
C ARG A 27 42.55 -1.97 -4.87
N PHE A 28 41.86 -2.81 -4.08
CA PHE A 28 42.45 -3.63 -3.04
C PHE A 28 42.53 -5.13 -3.39
N ASP A 29 42.00 -5.53 -4.54
CA ASP A 29 41.92 -6.92 -5.05
C ASP A 29 41.52 -7.95 -3.97
N SER A 30 40.51 -7.58 -3.17
CA SER A 30 40.07 -8.35 -2.02
C SER A 30 38.83 -9.18 -2.35
N ARG A 31 38.91 -10.50 -2.13
CA ARG A 31 37.77 -11.43 -2.29
C ARG A 31 36.58 -11.05 -1.40
N LEU A 32 36.84 -10.56 -0.17
CA LEU A 32 35.79 -10.14 0.75
C LEU A 32 35.02 -8.92 0.21
N LEU A 33 35.72 -7.95 -0.40
CA LEU A 33 35.07 -6.82 -1.04
C LEU A 33 34.22 -7.22 -2.25
N TRP A 34 34.65 -8.20 -3.03
CA TRP A 34 33.84 -8.72 -4.13
C TRP A 34 32.57 -9.42 -3.63
N ILE A 35 32.66 -10.20 -2.56
CA ILE A 35 31.48 -10.82 -1.91
C ILE A 35 30.54 -9.74 -1.41
N ALA A 36 31.04 -8.74 -0.69
CA ALA A 36 30.24 -7.61 -0.20
C ALA A 36 29.57 -6.85 -1.36
N CYS A 37 30.29 -6.63 -2.47
CA CYS A 37 29.76 -5.98 -3.66
C CYS A 37 28.57 -6.77 -4.26
N VAL A 38 28.70 -8.09 -4.42
CA VAL A 38 27.63 -8.93 -4.96
C VAL A 38 26.38 -8.87 -4.05
N LEU A 39 26.56 -9.04 -2.73
CA LEU A 39 25.45 -8.98 -1.80
C LEU A 39 24.77 -7.61 -1.82
N TRP A 40 25.55 -6.53 -1.89
CA TRP A 40 25.00 -5.18 -1.96
C TRP A 40 24.27 -4.87 -3.27
N VAL A 41 24.80 -5.35 -4.40
CA VAL A 41 24.13 -5.21 -5.72
C VAL A 41 22.77 -5.91 -5.70
N VAL A 42 22.68 -7.11 -5.12
CA VAL A 42 21.40 -7.81 -4.95
C VAL A 42 20.42 -6.96 -4.13
N LEU A 43 20.89 -6.35 -3.03
CA LEU A 43 20.09 -5.43 -2.22
C LEU A 43 19.67 -4.19 -3.03
N ALA A 44 20.57 -3.57 -3.80
CA ALA A 44 20.28 -2.40 -4.63
C ALA A 44 19.21 -2.70 -5.70
N VAL A 45 19.29 -3.86 -6.33
CA VAL A 45 18.27 -4.34 -7.28
C VAL A 45 16.92 -4.54 -6.57
N TRP A 46 16.93 -5.14 -5.38
CA TRP A 46 15.70 -5.28 -4.58
C TRP A 46 15.11 -3.92 -4.19
N VAL A 47 15.91 -2.92 -3.83
CA VAL A 47 15.43 -1.56 -3.56
C VAL A 47 14.70 -0.97 -4.77
N VAL A 48 15.24 -1.13 -5.98
CA VAL A 48 14.56 -0.70 -7.22
C VAL A 48 13.23 -1.45 -7.40
N ALA A 49 13.24 -2.77 -7.18
CA ALA A 49 12.05 -3.61 -7.29
C ALA A 49 10.98 -3.23 -6.26
N PHE A 50 11.38 -2.88 -5.03
CA PHE A 50 10.48 -2.45 -3.97
C PHE A 50 9.74 -1.16 -4.32
N PHE A 51 10.44 -0.16 -4.86
CA PHE A 51 9.85 1.13 -5.23
C PHE A 51 9.22 1.16 -6.63
N ARG A 52 8.94 0.00 -7.24
CA ARG A 52 8.28 -0.05 -8.55
C ARG A 52 6.85 0.43 -8.48
N ASP A 53 6.42 1.22 -9.46
CA ASP A 53 5.03 1.63 -9.69
C ASP A 53 4.60 1.22 -11.11
N PRO A 54 4.18 -0.03 -11.31
CA PRO A 54 3.77 -0.51 -12.62
C PRO A 54 2.46 0.17 -13.06
N ALA A 55 2.33 0.43 -14.36
CA ALA A 55 1.07 0.83 -14.94
C ALA A 55 0.01 -0.26 -14.67
N ARG A 56 -1.20 0.16 -14.32
CA ARG A 56 -2.30 -0.74 -13.98
C ARG A 56 -3.45 -0.53 -14.94
N SER A 57 -3.78 -1.57 -15.69
CA SER A 57 -4.95 -1.63 -16.55
C SER A 57 -5.85 -2.77 -16.11
N GLY A 58 -7.16 -2.60 -16.20
CA GLY A 58 -8.14 -3.60 -15.77
C GLY A 58 -9.55 -3.06 -15.90
N GLN A 59 -10.53 -3.83 -15.45
CA GLN A 59 -11.93 -3.42 -15.45
C GLN A 59 -12.11 -2.15 -14.62
N ARG A 60 -12.97 -1.29 -15.10
CA ARG A 60 -13.39 -0.03 -14.46
C ARG A 60 -14.91 0.07 -14.53
N GLY A 61 -15.49 0.79 -13.61
CA GLY A 61 -16.92 1.08 -13.60
C GLY A 61 -17.42 1.49 -12.23
N ASP A 62 -18.48 2.27 -12.20
CA ASP A 62 -19.05 2.87 -10.99
C ASP A 62 -19.57 1.83 -9.98
N ARG A 63 -19.89 0.62 -10.47
CA ARG A 63 -20.33 -0.47 -9.60
C ARG A 63 -19.18 -1.28 -9.01
N LEU A 64 -17.98 -1.17 -9.58
CA LEU A 64 -16.83 -1.98 -9.19
C LEU A 64 -16.02 -1.30 -8.09
N ILE A 65 -15.56 -2.08 -7.14
CA ILE A 65 -14.63 -1.66 -6.09
C ILE A 65 -13.36 -2.48 -6.25
N LEU A 66 -12.25 -1.79 -6.52
CA LEU A 66 -10.96 -2.42 -6.80
C LEU A 66 -10.15 -2.59 -5.52
N ALA A 67 -9.20 -3.54 -5.54
CA ALA A 67 -8.23 -3.68 -4.48
C ALA A 67 -7.39 -2.41 -4.32
N PRO A 68 -7.25 -1.85 -3.12
CA PRO A 68 -6.39 -0.70 -2.86
C PRO A 68 -4.90 -1.04 -2.79
N ALA A 69 -4.55 -2.33 -2.65
CA ALA A 69 -3.19 -2.81 -2.45
C ALA A 69 -2.92 -4.12 -3.20
N ASP A 70 -1.63 -4.35 -3.54
CA ASP A 70 -1.12 -5.69 -3.86
C ASP A 70 -0.95 -6.45 -2.55
N GLY A 71 -1.21 -7.77 -2.57
CA GLY A 71 -0.97 -8.59 -1.39
C GLY A 71 -2.00 -9.70 -1.22
N LYS A 72 -2.11 -10.20 0.00
CA LYS A 72 -3.02 -11.30 0.36
C LYS A 72 -4.13 -10.78 1.27
N VAL A 73 -5.37 -11.15 0.97
CA VAL A 73 -6.51 -10.94 1.86
C VAL A 73 -6.31 -11.77 3.12
N VAL A 74 -6.16 -11.13 4.26
CA VAL A 74 -5.89 -11.81 5.54
C VAL A 74 -7.12 -11.86 6.45
N SER A 75 -8.05 -10.92 6.29
CA SER A 75 -9.24 -10.84 7.13
C SER A 75 -10.39 -10.15 6.38
N MET A 76 -11.60 -10.60 6.69
CA MET A 76 -12.86 -9.94 6.33
C MET A 76 -13.77 -10.03 7.54
N VAL A 77 -14.10 -8.90 8.13
CA VAL A 77 -14.90 -8.83 9.37
C VAL A 77 -15.89 -7.68 9.33
N GLU A 78 -17.02 -7.87 9.97
CA GLU A 78 -17.92 -6.76 10.26
C GLU A 78 -17.42 -6.01 11.50
N THR A 79 -17.45 -4.68 11.45
CA THR A 79 -16.99 -3.82 12.54
C THR A 79 -17.67 -2.46 12.44
N ASP A 80 -17.71 -1.73 13.53
CA ASP A 80 -18.15 -0.34 13.50
C ASP A 80 -17.02 0.58 13.03
N GLU A 81 -17.36 1.52 12.15
CA GLU A 81 -16.47 2.60 11.72
C GLU A 81 -17.16 3.94 12.02
N PRO A 82 -16.91 4.52 13.23
CA PRO A 82 -17.62 5.70 13.67
C PRO A 82 -17.11 7.01 13.05
N ALA A 83 -15.87 7.07 12.58
CA ALA A 83 -15.21 8.32 12.23
C ALA A 83 -15.68 8.89 10.89
N PHE A 84 -15.97 8.04 9.89
CA PHE A 84 -16.35 8.50 8.56
C PHE A 84 -17.58 7.80 7.98
N LEU A 85 -17.66 6.45 8.05
CA LEU A 85 -18.86 5.73 7.61
C LEU A 85 -20.02 5.97 8.57
N ALA A 86 -19.71 6.22 9.84
CA ALA A 86 -20.66 6.51 10.92
C ALA A 86 -21.65 5.35 11.17
N GLY A 87 -21.15 4.11 11.11
CA GLY A 87 -21.97 2.93 11.34
C GLY A 87 -21.27 1.60 11.04
N ARG A 88 -22.09 0.56 10.97
CA ARG A 88 -21.66 -0.81 10.69
C ARG A 88 -21.03 -0.91 9.31
N SER A 89 -19.85 -1.49 9.25
CA SER A 89 -19.05 -1.62 8.05
C SER A 89 -18.39 -2.98 7.94
N CYS A 90 -18.13 -3.42 6.72
CA CYS A 90 -17.34 -4.60 6.42
C CYS A 90 -15.91 -4.16 6.10
N ARG A 91 -14.94 -4.63 6.90
CA ARG A 91 -13.52 -4.39 6.73
C ARG A 91 -12.88 -5.55 5.97
N LEU A 92 -12.30 -5.25 4.81
CA LEU A 92 -11.40 -6.13 4.06
C LEU A 92 -9.96 -5.71 4.35
N SER A 93 -9.13 -6.63 4.88
CA SER A 93 -7.73 -6.37 5.20
C SER A 93 -6.81 -7.09 4.22
N ILE A 94 -5.89 -6.33 3.59
CA ILE A 94 -4.91 -6.84 2.62
C ILE A 94 -3.51 -6.63 3.20
N PHE A 95 -2.79 -7.72 3.45
CA PHE A 95 -1.41 -7.70 3.91
C PHE A 95 -0.45 -7.67 2.72
N MET A 96 0.52 -6.78 2.77
CA MET A 96 1.55 -6.56 1.75
C MET A 96 2.89 -7.05 2.29
N ASN A 97 3.46 -8.09 1.68
CA ASN A 97 4.80 -8.52 2.01
C ASN A 97 5.86 -7.65 1.29
N VAL A 98 7.13 -7.75 1.69
CA VAL A 98 8.21 -6.88 1.18
C VAL A 98 8.53 -7.06 -0.31
N PHE A 99 7.96 -8.05 -0.99
CA PHE A 99 8.10 -8.29 -2.44
C PHE A 99 6.90 -7.78 -3.24
N ASP A 100 5.80 -7.40 -2.58
CA ASP A 100 4.62 -6.84 -3.23
C ASP A 100 4.88 -5.39 -3.69
N VAL A 101 4.02 -4.87 -4.56
CA VAL A 101 4.03 -3.44 -4.92
C VAL A 101 3.41 -2.64 -3.78
N HIS A 102 4.16 -1.69 -3.22
CA HIS A 102 3.72 -0.91 -2.05
C HIS A 102 3.00 0.39 -2.41
N VAL A 103 2.82 0.68 -3.69
CA VAL A 103 1.97 1.78 -4.16
C VAL A 103 0.51 1.38 -4.02
N ASN A 104 -0.24 2.14 -3.22
CA ASN A 104 -1.67 1.96 -3.02
C ASN A 104 -2.45 2.77 -4.04
N ARG A 105 -3.67 2.31 -4.36
CA ARG A 105 -4.52 2.91 -5.38
C ARG A 105 -5.94 3.09 -4.89
N TYR A 106 -6.62 4.10 -5.43
CA TYR A 106 -8.03 4.35 -5.11
C TYR A 106 -8.93 3.21 -5.61
N PRO A 107 -9.76 2.61 -4.74
CA PRO A 107 -10.64 1.49 -5.11
C PRO A 107 -11.79 1.90 -6.00
N THR A 108 -12.21 3.14 -5.93
CA THR A 108 -13.31 3.72 -6.70
C THR A 108 -13.04 5.20 -6.96
N GLN A 109 -13.76 5.80 -7.89
CA GLN A 109 -13.75 7.24 -8.09
C GLN A 109 -14.60 7.94 -7.03
N GLY A 110 -14.28 9.20 -6.74
CA GLY A 110 -15.02 10.01 -5.78
C GLY A 110 -14.26 11.24 -5.34
N THR A 111 -14.78 11.92 -4.32
CA THR A 111 -14.14 13.08 -3.69
C THR A 111 -13.55 12.66 -2.36
N VAL A 112 -12.30 13.01 -2.10
CA VAL A 112 -11.68 12.85 -0.77
C VAL A 112 -12.41 13.77 0.21
N ALA A 113 -13.21 13.17 1.09
CA ALA A 113 -14.03 13.90 2.06
C ALA A 113 -13.49 13.85 3.49
N TYR A 114 -12.59 12.90 3.76
CA TYR A 114 -12.02 12.70 5.09
C TYR A 114 -10.56 12.31 5.03
N ARG A 115 -9.76 12.87 5.94
CA ARG A 115 -8.38 12.47 6.18
C ARG A 115 -8.08 12.48 7.67
N HIS A 116 -7.45 11.42 8.14
CA HIS A 116 -6.95 11.34 9.51
C HIS A 116 -5.61 10.62 9.52
N TYR A 117 -4.65 11.20 10.21
CA TYR A 117 -3.33 10.61 10.43
C TYR A 117 -3.12 10.36 11.92
N ASN A 118 -2.75 9.13 12.27
CA ASN A 118 -2.35 8.74 13.61
C ASN A 118 -0.87 8.32 13.58
N PRO A 119 0.04 9.01 14.29
CA PRO A 119 1.46 8.67 14.31
C PRO A 119 1.77 7.33 14.97
N GLY A 120 0.89 6.80 15.84
CA GLY A 120 0.92 5.46 16.41
C GLY A 120 2.26 4.91 16.87
N LYS A 121 2.26 3.59 17.20
CA LYS A 121 3.45 2.77 17.48
C LYS A 121 3.74 1.87 16.27
N PHE A 122 4.91 1.23 16.25
CA PHE A 122 5.33 0.35 15.15
C PHE A 122 5.29 -1.12 15.60
N GLY A 123 4.15 -1.79 15.44
CA GLY A 123 3.97 -3.22 15.68
C GLY A 123 3.85 -4.02 14.37
N HIS A 124 3.75 -5.36 14.47
CA HIS A 124 3.61 -6.24 13.30
C HIS A 124 2.24 -6.01 12.61
N ALA A 125 2.22 -5.54 11.35
CA ALA A 125 1.01 -5.12 10.63
C ALA A 125 -0.02 -6.25 10.39
N GLY A 126 0.37 -7.51 10.49
CA GLY A 126 -0.52 -8.68 10.30
C GLY A 126 -1.43 -9.00 11.50
N SER A 127 -1.25 -8.37 12.66
CA SER A 127 -2.10 -8.60 13.83
C SER A 127 -3.27 -7.63 13.92
N GLU A 128 -4.39 -8.03 14.54
CA GLU A 128 -5.53 -7.13 14.78
C GLU A 128 -5.16 -5.96 15.70
N LYS A 129 -4.26 -6.17 16.66
CA LYS A 129 -3.73 -5.16 17.55
C LYS A 129 -3.03 -4.00 16.81
N SER A 130 -2.43 -4.27 15.64
CA SER A 130 -1.80 -3.26 14.80
C SER A 130 -2.78 -2.26 14.19
N SER A 131 -4.07 -2.63 14.08
CA SER A 131 -5.14 -1.73 13.64
C SER A 131 -5.44 -0.60 14.62
N LEU A 132 -4.97 -0.68 15.86
CA LEU A 132 -5.21 0.32 16.91
C LEU A 132 -3.95 1.10 17.26
N ASP A 133 -2.79 0.46 17.24
CA ASP A 133 -1.57 1.00 17.83
C ASP A 133 -0.54 1.52 16.82
N ASN A 134 -0.57 1.05 15.56
CA ASN A 134 0.43 1.43 14.55
C ASN A 134 0.15 2.80 13.90
N GLU A 135 1.20 3.36 13.28
CA GLU A 135 1.06 4.52 12.39
C GLU A 135 0.02 4.24 11.32
N GLN A 136 -0.94 5.14 11.15
CA GLN A 136 -2.07 4.98 10.22
C GLN A 136 -2.35 6.27 9.47
N SER A 137 -2.77 6.10 8.21
CA SER A 137 -3.38 7.17 7.42
C SER A 137 -4.71 6.69 6.87
N SER A 138 -5.78 7.36 7.23
CA SER A 138 -7.15 7.08 6.77
C SER A 138 -7.59 8.11 5.74
N VAL A 139 -8.13 7.62 4.62
CA VAL A 139 -8.69 8.45 3.53
C VAL A 139 -10.11 7.99 3.27
N GLY A 140 -11.08 8.88 3.47
CA GLY A 140 -12.49 8.64 3.21
C GLY A 140 -12.92 9.28 1.90
N LEU A 141 -13.59 8.50 1.06
CA LEU A 141 -14.19 8.94 -0.20
C LEU A 141 -15.70 9.04 -0.09
N THR A 142 -16.24 10.13 -0.57
CA THR A 142 -17.67 10.22 -0.92
C THR A 142 -17.81 9.94 -2.42
N THR A 143 -18.62 8.94 -2.74
CA THR A 143 -18.89 8.50 -4.11
C THR A 143 -20.37 8.69 -4.43
N SER A 144 -20.77 8.51 -5.68
CA SER A 144 -22.18 8.52 -6.10
C SER A 144 -23.00 7.38 -5.48
N ARG A 145 -22.34 6.30 -5.00
CA ARG A 145 -22.99 5.10 -4.46
C ARG A 145 -22.91 4.96 -2.94
N GLY A 146 -22.01 5.71 -2.31
CA GLY A 146 -21.83 5.65 -0.85
C GLY A 146 -20.44 6.08 -0.42
N LYS A 147 -20.17 5.91 0.86
CA LYS A 147 -18.87 6.22 1.46
C LYS A 147 -17.94 5.01 1.42
N VAL A 148 -16.65 5.25 1.22
CA VAL A 148 -15.59 4.24 1.24
C VAL A 148 -14.44 4.77 2.08
N LEU A 149 -13.93 3.99 3.03
CA LEU A 149 -12.75 4.38 3.81
C LEU A 149 -11.58 3.43 3.51
N ILE A 150 -10.44 4.00 3.19
CA ILE A 150 -9.17 3.29 3.00
C ILE A 150 -8.26 3.68 4.16
N ARG A 151 -7.75 2.69 4.89
CA ARG A 151 -6.80 2.89 5.98
C ARG A 151 -5.49 2.19 5.67
N GLN A 152 -4.45 2.99 5.47
CA GLN A 152 -3.08 2.52 5.34
C GLN A 152 -2.51 2.32 6.74
N ILE A 153 -1.88 1.18 7.01
CA ILE A 153 -1.33 0.80 8.32
C ILE A 153 0.11 0.38 8.13
N ALA A 154 1.03 1.09 8.79
CA ALA A 154 2.45 0.77 8.78
C ALA A 154 2.74 -0.50 9.58
N GLY A 155 3.70 -1.30 9.12
CA GLY A 155 4.21 -2.47 9.83
C GLY A 155 5.45 -2.17 10.67
N LEU A 156 6.08 -3.23 11.20
CA LEU A 156 7.23 -3.17 12.10
C LEU A 156 8.45 -2.42 11.50
N ILE A 157 8.68 -2.59 10.21
CA ILE A 157 9.81 -1.97 9.48
C ILE A 157 9.36 -0.67 8.79
N ALA A 158 8.05 -0.52 8.55
CA ALA A 158 7.48 0.65 7.91
C ALA A 158 7.57 1.86 8.86
N ARG A 159 8.20 2.92 8.41
CA ARG A 159 8.35 4.14 9.20
C ARG A 159 7.74 5.37 8.53
N ARG A 160 7.02 5.20 7.42
CA ARG A 160 6.36 6.33 6.76
C ARG A 160 5.27 5.89 5.80
N ILE A 161 4.10 6.46 6.03
CA ILE A 161 2.97 6.43 5.09
C ILE A 161 2.99 7.75 4.32
N VAL A 162 2.93 7.64 2.99
CA VAL A 162 2.71 8.78 2.09
C VAL A 162 1.31 8.66 1.54
N THR A 163 0.54 9.74 1.64
CA THR A 163 -0.81 9.84 1.07
C THR A 163 -0.86 11.13 0.27
N ASP A 164 -1.16 11.01 -1.03
CA ASP A 164 -0.93 12.09 -1.99
C ASP A 164 -1.98 13.21 -1.91
N ASP A 165 -3.28 12.86 -1.92
CA ASP A 165 -4.35 13.82 -2.11
C ASP A 165 -4.89 14.45 -0.82
N LYS A 166 -5.38 15.69 -0.92
CA LYS A 166 -5.99 16.45 0.16
C LYS A 166 -7.51 16.31 0.13
N VAL A 167 -8.16 16.68 1.24
CA VAL A 167 -9.63 16.81 1.29
C VAL A 167 -10.09 17.80 0.21
N GLY A 168 -11.16 17.44 -0.49
CA GLY A 168 -11.71 18.18 -1.64
C GLY A 168 -11.20 17.70 -3.01
N THR A 169 -10.12 16.90 -3.07
CA THR A 169 -9.59 16.37 -4.34
C THR A 169 -10.55 15.34 -4.94
N GLN A 170 -10.83 15.48 -6.24
CA GLN A 170 -11.53 14.47 -7.04
C GLN A 170 -10.54 13.42 -7.52
N VAL A 171 -10.80 12.15 -7.24
CA VAL A 171 -9.91 11.05 -7.58
C VAL A 171 -10.58 10.05 -8.51
N GLN A 172 -9.76 9.45 -9.37
CA GLN A 172 -10.20 8.43 -10.33
C GLN A 172 -9.96 7.02 -9.78
N GLN A 173 -10.83 6.09 -10.15
CA GLN A 173 -10.68 4.67 -9.84
C GLN A 173 -9.35 4.11 -10.37
N GLY A 174 -8.56 3.48 -9.52
CA GLY A 174 -7.24 2.93 -9.87
C GLY A 174 -6.11 3.97 -9.92
N ALA A 175 -6.39 5.27 -9.74
CA ALA A 175 -5.37 6.29 -9.55
C ALA A 175 -4.53 6.02 -8.30
N ARG A 176 -3.34 6.58 -8.23
CA ARG A 176 -2.46 6.44 -7.08
C ARG A 176 -3.06 7.14 -5.85
N LEU A 177 -3.06 6.45 -4.72
CA LEU A 177 -3.45 6.99 -3.41
C LEU A 177 -2.24 7.39 -2.59
N GLY A 178 -1.15 6.66 -2.74
CA GLY A 178 0.07 6.88 -1.98
C GLY A 178 0.92 5.63 -1.88
N MET A 179 1.79 5.57 -0.87
CA MET A 179 2.70 4.45 -0.64
C MET A 179 2.95 4.21 0.84
N ILE A 180 3.11 2.96 1.25
CA ILE A 180 3.58 2.58 2.58
C ILE A 180 4.96 1.94 2.43
N ARG A 181 5.98 2.37 3.20
CA ARG A 181 7.33 1.82 3.11
C ARG A 181 7.51 0.64 4.08
N PHE A 182 7.90 -0.54 3.53
CA PHE A 182 8.37 -1.77 4.19
C PHE A 182 7.35 -2.50 5.09
N GLY A 183 6.62 -3.47 4.49
CA GLY A 183 5.73 -4.41 5.16
C GLY A 183 4.53 -3.72 5.83
N SER A 184 3.35 -3.93 5.31
CA SER A 184 2.20 -3.09 5.65
C SER A 184 0.88 -3.80 5.44
N ARG A 185 -0.19 -3.15 5.86
CA ARG A 185 -1.57 -3.58 5.61
C ARG A 185 -2.41 -2.41 5.12
N VAL A 186 -3.34 -2.71 4.24
CA VAL A 186 -4.39 -1.77 3.86
C VAL A 186 -5.74 -2.36 4.22
N ASP A 187 -6.51 -1.61 4.98
CA ASP A 187 -7.89 -1.95 5.33
C ASP A 187 -8.84 -1.11 4.46
N LEU A 188 -9.78 -1.78 3.82
CA LEU A 188 -10.87 -1.19 3.05
C LEU A 188 -12.17 -1.40 3.82
N PHE A 189 -12.85 -0.30 4.18
CA PHE A 189 -14.13 -0.33 4.88
C PHE A 189 -15.24 0.09 3.92
N LEU A 190 -16.29 -0.71 3.87
CA LEU A 190 -17.45 -0.55 3.01
C LEU A 190 -18.73 -0.77 3.82
N PRO A 191 -19.86 -0.11 3.50
CA PRO A 191 -21.13 -0.41 4.14
C PRO A 191 -21.59 -1.83 3.75
N CYS A 192 -21.78 -2.72 4.76
CA CYS A 192 -22.03 -4.15 4.54
C CYS A 192 -23.32 -4.42 3.74
N ASP A 193 -24.35 -3.62 3.96
CA ASP A 193 -25.67 -3.73 3.35
C ASP A 193 -25.74 -3.24 1.90
N ARG A 194 -24.67 -2.62 1.40
CA ARG A 194 -24.63 -1.98 0.07
C ARG A 194 -23.62 -2.58 -0.89
N VAL A 195 -22.86 -3.61 -0.44
CA VAL A 195 -21.81 -4.23 -1.26
C VAL A 195 -21.87 -5.74 -1.21
N ARG A 196 -21.46 -6.36 -2.32
CA ARG A 196 -21.19 -7.78 -2.42
C ARG A 196 -19.70 -8.01 -2.62
N PHE A 197 -19.03 -8.71 -1.71
CA PHE A 197 -17.63 -9.08 -1.88
C PHE A 197 -17.46 -10.21 -2.90
N LEU A 198 -16.38 -10.12 -3.67
CA LEU A 198 -16.00 -11.07 -4.73
C LEU A 198 -14.70 -11.81 -4.39
N VAL A 199 -14.11 -11.53 -3.25
CA VAL A 199 -12.89 -12.16 -2.73
C VAL A 199 -13.13 -12.71 -1.34
N LYS A 200 -12.26 -13.62 -0.91
CA LYS A 200 -12.26 -14.25 0.42
C LYS A 200 -10.86 -14.21 1.04
N PRO A 201 -10.75 -14.44 2.35
CA PRO A 201 -9.46 -14.62 3.00
C PRO A 201 -8.62 -15.71 2.30
N GLY A 202 -7.35 -15.40 2.04
CA GLY A 202 -6.42 -16.24 1.29
C GLY A 202 -6.22 -15.83 -0.17
N ASP A 203 -7.14 -15.08 -0.78
CA ASP A 203 -7.01 -14.61 -2.15
C ASP A 203 -5.89 -13.56 -2.30
N THR A 204 -5.25 -13.54 -3.47
CA THR A 204 -4.24 -12.56 -3.82
C THR A 204 -4.86 -11.42 -4.62
N THR A 205 -4.46 -10.19 -4.31
CA THR A 205 -4.96 -8.99 -4.96
C THR A 205 -3.85 -8.20 -5.66
N LYS A 206 -4.23 -7.43 -6.68
CA LYS A 206 -3.38 -6.42 -7.34
C LYS A 206 -4.08 -5.07 -7.31
N ALA A 207 -3.42 -4.08 -6.73
CA ALA A 207 -3.91 -2.71 -6.57
C ALA A 207 -4.41 -2.12 -7.89
N GLY A 208 -5.62 -1.59 -7.89
CA GLY A 208 -6.24 -0.99 -9.06
C GLY A 208 -6.56 -1.94 -10.21
N MET A 209 -6.53 -3.28 -9.97
CA MET A 209 -6.84 -4.29 -11.00
C MET A 209 -7.87 -5.32 -10.50
N THR A 210 -7.62 -5.95 -9.35
CA THR A 210 -8.52 -6.97 -8.81
C THR A 210 -9.82 -6.32 -8.33
N VAL A 211 -10.96 -6.78 -8.83
CA VAL A 211 -12.27 -6.38 -8.31
C VAL A 211 -12.50 -7.14 -6.99
N VAL A 212 -12.61 -6.43 -5.88
CA VAL A 212 -12.79 -7.03 -4.56
C VAL A 212 -14.23 -7.01 -4.07
N ALA A 213 -15.03 -6.07 -4.59
CA ALA A 213 -16.45 -5.99 -4.28
C ALA A 213 -17.21 -5.25 -5.40
N GLU A 214 -18.54 -5.35 -5.35
CA GLU A 214 -19.47 -4.61 -6.19
C GLU A 214 -20.52 -3.91 -5.32
N TRP A 215 -20.95 -2.72 -5.74
CA TRP A 215 -22.12 -2.07 -5.21
C TRP A 215 -23.39 -2.82 -5.66
N ILE A 216 -24.27 -3.09 -4.70
CA ILE A 216 -25.60 -3.70 -4.93
C ILE A 216 -26.58 -2.65 -5.42
#